data_04e9717aad10d7f2fa23246fe4ab7ac7
#
_entry.id   04e9717aad10d7f2fa23246fe4ab7ac7
#
_cell.length_a   1.000
_cell.length_b   1.000
_cell.length_c   1.000
_cell.angle_alpha   90.00
_cell.angle_beta   90.00
_cell.angle_gamma   90.00
#
_symmetry.space_group_name_H-M   'P 1'
#
loop_
_entity.id
_entity.type
_entity.pdbx_description
1 polymer ?
#
loop_
_entity_poly.entity_id
_entity_poly.type
_entity_poly.pdbx_seq_one_letter_code
_entity_poly.pdbx_strand_id
1 'polypeptide(L)'
;MKAKFGLFMTDGRGKVGGHVVSKNRAGSYVRTKVTPVNPQSGSQLGVRNRLTGFSQAWSGITQAQRDAWNGAVSDYAKTDIFGDLRNPTGFNLFQRLNNNLSIAGQAQISTPPLPAAVGVVVATSLTAEDGTVAESLSLVMAGNVPAGTYVKVFATAPQSAGKSFVKSEYRLVAVLDPAEATPYNLLAEYQAKFGSTGQAGQKIFVKLEAINGTTGQVGTPSQVSAIVTVSA
;
A
#
# COMPACT_ATOMS: atom_id res chain seq x y z
N MET A 1 -11.07 15.49 1.67
CA MET A 1 -12.40 15.13 2.18
C MET A 1 -13.34 14.98 1.00
N LYS A 2 -14.08 13.87 0.88
CA LYS A 2 -15.19 13.74 -0.07
C LYS A 2 -16.40 14.48 0.48
N ALA A 3 -17.22 15.06 -0.39
CA ALA A 3 -18.41 15.82 0.00
C ALA A 3 -19.60 15.43 -0.85
N LYS A 4 -20.77 15.28 -0.23
CA LYS A 4 -22.08 15.30 -0.91
C LYS A 4 -22.69 16.66 -0.60
N PHE A 5 -23.03 17.41 -1.64
CA PHE A 5 -23.69 18.70 -1.47
C PHE A 5 -25.19 18.51 -1.26
N GLY A 6 -25.78 19.40 -0.48
CA GLY A 6 -27.21 19.36 -0.17
C GLY A 6 -28.06 20.15 -1.15
N LEU A 7 -29.30 20.45 -0.75
CA LEU A 7 -30.34 21.09 -1.60
C LEU A 7 -29.92 22.44 -2.20
N PHE A 8 -29.16 23.23 -1.46
CA PHE A 8 -28.77 24.59 -1.90
C PHE A 8 -27.53 24.65 -2.77
N MET A 9 -26.77 23.57 -2.89
CA MET A 9 -25.54 23.50 -3.67
C MET A 9 -25.37 22.11 -4.23
N THR A 10 -25.64 21.95 -5.51
CA THR A 10 -25.58 20.63 -6.19
C THR A 10 -24.16 20.27 -6.66
N ASP A 11 -23.33 21.25 -6.98
CA ASP A 11 -21.94 21.07 -7.43
C ASP A 11 -21.10 22.32 -7.13
N GLY A 12 -19.80 22.16 -7.03
CA GLY A 12 -18.88 23.28 -6.81
C GLY A 12 -17.50 23.00 -7.37
N ARG A 13 -16.91 24.01 -8.00
CA ARG A 13 -15.50 23.97 -8.46
C ARG A 13 -14.84 25.29 -8.20
N GLY A 14 -13.59 25.25 -7.78
CA GLY A 14 -12.80 26.45 -7.59
C GLY A 14 -12.10 26.54 -6.24
N LYS A 15 -11.55 27.72 -5.97
CA LYS A 15 -10.83 28.02 -4.73
C LYS A 15 -11.74 28.81 -3.80
N VAL A 16 -11.82 28.38 -2.55
CA VAL A 16 -12.58 29.07 -1.50
C VAL A 16 -11.62 29.22 -0.30
N GLY A 17 -11.07 30.41 -0.14
CA GLY A 17 -10.07 30.66 0.88
C GLY A 17 -8.87 29.70 0.79
N GLY A 18 -8.59 28.98 1.87
CA GLY A 18 -7.55 27.96 1.95
C GLY A 18 -7.93 26.58 1.38
N HIS A 19 -9.10 26.46 0.74
CA HIS A 19 -9.59 25.20 0.21
C HIS A 19 -9.82 25.24 -1.31
N VAL A 20 -9.79 24.06 -1.92
CA VAL A 20 -10.14 23.86 -3.33
C VAL A 20 -11.27 22.83 -3.38
N VAL A 21 -12.39 23.23 -3.96
CA VAL A 21 -13.52 22.35 -4.28
C VAL A 21 -13.32 21.84 -5.70
N SER A 22 -13.46 20.53 -5.91
CA SER A 22 -13.31 19.91 -7.21
C SER A 22 -14.17 18.65 -7.30
N LYS A 23 -14.40 18.16 -8.52
CA LYS A 23 -15.19 16.95 -8.79
C LYS A 23 -14.41 16.03 -9.71
N ASN A 24 -14.47 14.74 -9.42
CA ASN A 24 -13.95 13.67 -10.26
C ASN A 24 -15.03 12.59 -10.46
N ARG A 25 -14.69 11.48 -11.15
CA ARG A 25 -15.63 10.37 -11.38
C ARG A 25 -16.20 9.79 -10.07
N ALA A 26 -15.44 9.85 -8.96
CA ALA A 26 -15.88 9.37 -7.66
C ALA A 26 -16.73 10.40 -6.87
N GLY A 27 -17.10 11.54 -7.47
CA GLY A 27 -17.90 12.61 -6.85
C GLY A 27 -17.11 13.84 -6.47
N SER A 28 -17.77 14.74 -5.75
CA SER A 28 -17.21 16.01 -5.30
C SER A 28 -16.30 15.83 -4.09
N TYR A 29 -15.24 16.62 -4.01
CA TYR A 29 -14.32 16.61 -2.89
C TYR A 29 -13.77 17.99 -2.59
N VAL A 30 -13.40 18.20 -1.34
CA VAL A 30 -12.73 19.40 -0.87
C VAL A 30 -11.32 19.04 -0.38
N ARG A 31 -10.33 19.79 -0.77
CA ARG A 31 -8.94 19.64 -0.33
C ARG A 31 -8.36 20.98 0.11
N THR A 32 -7.41 20.92 0.99
CA THR A 32 -6.60 22.11 1.32
C THR A 32 -5.81 22.56 0.10
N LYS A 33 -5.73 23.86 -0.13
CA LYS A 33 -4.87 24.44 -1.14
C LYS A 33 -3.42 24.29 -0.69
N VAL A 34 -2.64 23.53 -1.43
CA VAL A 34 -1.22 23.33 -1.18
C VAL A 34 -0.44 23.71 -2.43
N THR A 35 0.63 24.46 -2.27
CA THR A 35 1.62 24.65 -3.34
C THR A 35 2.50 23.39 -3.36
N PRO A 36 2.46 22.59 -4.44
CA PRO A 36 3.23 21.35 -4.49
C PRO A 36 4.73 21.66 -4.53
N VAL A 37 5.49 20.96 -3.69
CA VAL A 37 6.96 20.90 -3.78
C VAL A 37 7.32 19.61 -4.50
N ASN A 38 8.26 19.69 -5.44
CA ASN A 38 8.74 18.53 -6.19
C ASN A 38 10.21 18.25 -5.85
N PRO A 39 10.51 17.50 -4.78
CA PRO A 39 11.88 17.23 -4.35
C PRO A 39 12.64 16.26 -5.25
N GLN A 40 11.97 15.63 -6.24
CA GLN A 40 12.54 14.67 -7.18
C GLN A 40 13.37 13.55 -6.51
N SER A 41 12.93 13.08 -5.34
CA SER A 41 13.63 11.99 -4.66
C SER A 41 13.62 10.70 -5.50
N GLY A 42 14.63 9.85 -5.32
CA GLY A 42 14.76 8.58 -6.06
C GLY A 42 13.50 7.71 -5.95
N SER A 43 12.87 7.65 -4.77
CA SER A 43 11.61 6.94 -4.57
C SER A 43 10.45 7.53 -5.37
N GLN A 44 10.35 8.87 -5.47
CA GLN A 44 9.32 9.53 -6.29
C GLN A 44 9.54 9.28 -7.78
N LEU A 45 10.80 9.34 -8.24
CA LEU A 45 11.16 9.06 -9.62
C LEU A 45 10.84 7.60 -9.97
N GLY A 46 11.17 6.64 -9.09
CA GLY A 46 10.83 5.23 -9.29
C GLY A 46 9.33 4.97 -9.44
N VAL A 47 8.48 5.62 -8.62
CA VAL A 47 7.01 5.51 -8.74
C VAL A 47 6.51 6.14 -10.04
N ARG A 48 7.02 7.33 -10.42
CA ARG A 48 6.64 8.01 -11.67
C ARG A 48 7.04 7.18 -12.89
N ASN A 49 8.25 6.62 -12.91
CA ASN A 49 8.72 5.78 -14.01
C ASN A 49 7.86 4.52 -14.17
N ARG A 50 7.48 3.85 -13.08
CA ARG A 50 6.53 2.73 -13.13
C ARG A 50 5.19 3.15 -13.71
N LEU A 51 4.63 4.26 -13.26
CA LEU A 51 3.35 4.77 -13.76
C LEU A 51 3.42 5.09 -15.27
N THR A 52 4.51 5.70 -15.70
CA THR A 52 4.77 5.98 -17.12
C THR A 52 4.86 4.69 -17.92
N GLY A 53 5.62 3.70 -17.44
CA GLY A 53 5.73 2.38 -18.08
C GLY A 53 4.37 1.69 -18.24
N PHE A 54 3.52 1.69 -17.21
CA PHE A 54 2.17 1.13 -17.30
C PHE A 54 1.26 1.92 -18.24
N SER A 55 1.41 3.23 -18.34
CA SER A 55 0.65 4.04 -19.29
C SER A 55 1.04 3.72 -20.74
N GLN A 56 2.32 3.53 -21.01
CA GLN A 56 2.82 3.10 -22.31
C GLN A 56 2.36 1.67 -22.64
N ALA A 57 2.46 0.75 -21.67
CA ALA A 57 1.98 -0.62 -21.83
C ALA A 57 0.48 -0.68 -22.13
N TRP A 58 -0.34 0.13 -21.44
CA TRP A 58 -1.77 0.25 -21.73
C TRP A 58 -2.05 0.72 -23.17
N SER A 59 -1.24 1.62 -23.70
CA SER A 59 -1.36 2.07 -25.08
C SER A 59 -0.97 0.97 -26.08
N GLY A 60 -0.10 0.05 -25.70
CA GLY A 60 0.38 -1.06 -26.52
C GLY A 60 -0.53 -2.29 -26.56
N ILE A 61 -1.46 -2.47 -25.60
CA ILE A 61 -2.40 -3.61 -25.62
C ILE A 61 -3.50 -3.42 -26.68
N THR A 62 -4.09 -4.51 -27.13
CA THR A 62 -5.14 -4.52 -28.15
C THR A 62 -6.45 -3.89 -27.64
N GLN A 63 -7.33 -3.47 -28.56
CA GLN A 63 -8.64 -2.94 -28.17
C GLN A 63 -9.47 -3.99 -27.44
N ALA A 64 -9.44 -5.25 -27.87
CA ALA A 64 -10.13 -6.35 -27.20
C ALA A 64 -9.66 -6.55 -25.72
N GLN A 65 -8.35 -6.40 -25.47
CA GLN A 65 -7.82 -6.43 -24.12
C GLN A 65 -8.30 -5.24 -23.28
N ARG A 66 -8.33 -4.03 -23.85
CA ARG A 66 -8.87 -2.84 -23.15
C ARG A 66 -10.35 -3.01 -22.82
N ASP A 67 -11.13 -3.57 -23.74
CA ASP A 67 -12.55 -3.85 -23.53
C ASP A 67 -12.76 -4.90 -22.45
N ALA A 68 -11.93 -5.95 -22.40
CA ALA A 68 -11.92 -6.93 -21.33
C ALA A 68 -11.63 -6.26 -19.96
N TRP A 69 -10.62 -5.38 -19.88
CA TRP A 69 -10.34 -4.62 -18.65
C TRP A 69 -11.49 -3.70 -18.24
N ASN A 70 -12.16 -3.05 -19.20
CA ASN A 70 -13.33 -2.21 -18.92
C ASN A 70 -14.55 -3.04 -18.51
N GLY A 71 -14.71 -4.27 -19.01
CA GLY A 71 -15.77 -5.20 -18.60
C GLY A 71 -15.57 -5.74 -17.19
N ALA A 72 -14.33 -6.01 -16.79
CA ALA A 72 -14.01 -6.58 -15.48
C ALA A 72 -14.13 -5.58 -14.30
N VAL A 73 -14.40 -4.29 -14.54
CA VAL A 73 -14.37 -3.26 -13.48
C VAL A 73 -15.44 -3.46 -12.41
N SER A 74 -16.59 -4.04 -12.77
CA SER A 74 -17.68 -4.34 -11.82
C SER A 74 -17.26 -5.30 -10.73
N ASP A 75 -16.46 -6.30 -11.07
CA ASP A 75 -15.99 -7.35 -10.16
C ASP A 75 -14.97 -6.81 -9.13
N TYR A 76 -14.38 -5.66 -9.41
CA TYR A 76 -13.41 -4.98 -8.57
C TYR A 76 -13.94 -3.70 -7.93
N ALA A 77 -15.26 -3.55 -7.86
CA ALA A 77 -15.90 -2.44 -7.20
C ALA A 77 -15.51 -2.33 -5.72
N LYS A 78 -15.42 -1.11 -5.21
CA LYS A 78 -15.14 -0.84 -3.79
C LYS A 78 -16.16 0.15 -3.25
N THR A 79 -16.58 -0.08 -2.02
CA THR A 79 -17.44 0.84 -1.29
C THR A 79 -16.65 2.07 -0.86
N ASP A 80 -17.18 3.24 -1.07
CA ASP A 80 -16.59 4.49 -0.59
C ASP A 80 -16.99 4.76 0.88
N ILE A 81 -16.52 5.90 1.43
CA ILE A 81 -16.81 6.29 2.83
C ILE A 81 -18.29 6.59 3.11
N PHE A 82 -19.10 6.74 2.07
CA PHE A 82 -20.55 6.99 2.19
C PHE A 82 -21.39 5.72 1.94
N GLY A 83 -20.72 4.57 1.71
CA GLY A 83 -21.41 3.33 1.38
C GLY A 83 -21.74 3.15 -0.10
N ASP A 84 -21.42 4.12 -0.96
CA ASP A 84 -21.68 4.02 -2.40
C ASP A 84 -20.67 3.08 -3.08
N LEU A 85 -21.16 2.19 -3.94
CA LEU A 85 -20.31 1.32 -4.73
C LEU A 85 -19.64 2.11 -5.86
N ARG A 86 -18.33 1.99 -5.97
CA ARG A 86 -17.51 2.70 -6.96
C ARG A 86 -16.67 1.74 -7.78
N ASN A 87 -16.88 1.76 -9.09
CA ASN A 87 -16.09 1.00 -10.03
C ASN A 87 -14.81 1.78 -10.41
N PRO A 88 -13.64 1.14 -10.47
CA PRO A 88 -12.46 1.75 -11.08
C PRO A 88 -12.68 1.94 -12.58
N THR A 89 -11.79 2.64 -13.27
CA THR A 89 -11.69 2.53 -14.73
C THR A 89 -10.85 1.29 -15.07
N GLY A 90 -11.02 0.71 -16.28
CA GLY A 90 -10.18 -0.41 -16.73
C GLY A 90 -8.69 -0.08 -16.65
N PHE A 91 -8.29 1.13 -17.03
CA PHE A 91 -6.91 1.62 -16.88
C PHE A 91 -6.44 1.67 -15.42
N ASN A 92 -7.27 2.17 -14.50
CA ASN A 92 -6.89 2.20 -13.08
C ASN A 92 -6.79 0.79 -12.49
N LEU A 93 -7.64 -0.14 -12.93
CA LEU A 93 -7.57 -1.54 -12.53
C LEU A 93 -6.28 -2.18 -13.04
N PHE A 94 -5.97 -2.00 -14.33
CA PHE A 94 -4.73 -2.45 -14.96
C PHE A 94 -3.49 -1.95 -14.20
N GLN A 95 -3.42 -0.64 -13.93
CA GLN A 95 -2.31 -0.06 -13.18
C GLN A 95 -2.21 -0.61 -11.76
N ARG A 96 -3.32 -0.78 -11.06
CA ARG A 96 -3.35 -1.28 -9.69
C ARG A 96 -2.77 -2.68 -9.56
N LEU A 97 -3.23 -3.61 -10.41
CA LEU A 97 -2.77 -4.99 -10.37
C LEU A 97 -1.32 -5.12 -10.85
N ASN A 98 -0.96 -4.50 -11.95
CA ASN A 98 0.39 -4.54 -12.48
C ASN A 98 1.42 -3.83 -11.57
N ASN A 99 1.02 -2.78 -10.85
CA ASN A 99 1.92 -2.16 -9.87
C ASN A 99 2.22 -3.11 -8.70
N ASN A 100 1.24 -3.91 -8.25
CA ASN A 100 1.48 -4.92 -7.23
C ASN A 100 2.42 -6.03 -7.74
N LEU A 101 2.20 -6.51 -8.96
CA LEU A 101 3.10 -7.48 -9.60
C LEU A 101 4.52 -6.93 -9.74
N SER A 102 4.66 -5.69 -10.19
CA SER A 102 5.97 -5.04 -10.29
C SER A 102 6.68 -4.89 -8.93
N ILE A 103 5.94 -4.66 -7.84
CA ILE A 103 6.51 -4.64 -6.48
C ILE A 103 6.96 -6.04 -6.07
N ALA A 104 6.23 -7.08 -6.45
CA ALA A 104 6.57 -8.48 -6.22
C ALA A 104 7.62 -9.04 -7.22
N GLY A 105 8.19 -8.20 -8.10
CA GLY A 105 9.15 -8.65 -9.12
C GLY A 105 8.57 -9.55 -10.19
N GLN A 106 7.23 -9.57 -10.35
CA GLN A 106 6.54 -10.45 -11.26
C GLN A 106 6.22 -9.80 -12.62
N ALA A 107 5.99 -10.64 -13.62
CA ALA A 107 5.66 -10.20 -14.97
C ALA A 107 4.32 -9.45 -15.02
N GLN A 108 4.24 -8.48 -15.93
CA GLN A 108 3.02 -7.72 -16.20
C GLN A 108 1.97 -8.60 -16.89
N ILE A 109 0.71 -8.42 -16.51
CA ILE A 109 -0.45 -9.07 -17.14
C ILE A 109 -1.14 -8.11 -18.11
N SER A 110 -1.53 -8.62 -19.29
CA SER A 110 -2.23 -7.87 -20.34
C SER A 110 -3.75 -8.06 -20.34
N THR A 111 -4.24 -9.11 -19.67
CA THR A 111 -5.67 -9.43 -19.54
C THR A 111 -6.09 -9.39 -18.05
N PRO A 112 -7.34 -8.98 -17.75
CA PRO A 112 -7.80 -8.92 -16.37
C PRO A 112 -7.95 -10.34 -15.81
N PRO A 113 -7.40 -10.63 -14.62
CA PRO A 113 -7.68 -11.88 -13.93
C PRO A 113 -9.08 -11.85 -13.31
N LEU A 114 -9.67 -13.02 -13.10
CA LEU A 114 -10.87 -13.12 -12.29
C LEU A 114 -10.57 -12.79 -10.81
N PRO A 115 -11.52 -12.19 -10.08
CA PRO A 115 -11.35 -11.99 -8.65
C PRO A 115 -11.16 -13.33 -7.94
N ALA A 116 -10.08 -13.42 -7.19
CA ALA A 116 -9.77 -14.59 -6.37
C ALA A 116 -9.46 -14.15 -4.94
N ALA A 117 -9.84 -14.95 -3.98
CA ALA A 117 -9.45 -14.71 -2.59
C ALA A 117 -7.93 -14.86 -2.46
N VAL A 118 -7.28 -13.87 -1.90
CA VAL A 118 -5.87 -13.93 -1.53
C VAL A 118 -5.77 -14.26 -0.05
N GLY A 119 -5.03 -15.30 0.29
CA GLY A 119 -4.83 -15.72 1.67
C GLY A 119 -4.26 -14.59 2.53
N VAL A 120 -4.62 -14.58 3.80
CA VAL A 120 -4.08 -13.62 4.77
C VAL A 120 -2.79 -14.20 5.34
N VAL A 121 -1.69 -13.46 5.25
CA VAL A 121 -0.49 -13.76 6.02
C VAL A 121 -0.58 -12.99 7.33
N VAL A 122 -0.74 -13.73 8.42
CA VAL A 122 -0.99 -13.15 9.74
C VAL A 122 0.33 -12.89 10.44
N ALA A 123 0.58 -11.64 10.83
CA ALA A 123 1.64 -11.29 11.76
C ALA A 123 1.21 -11.67 13.17
N THR A 124 1.94 -12.56 13.82
CA THR A 124 1.62 -13.09 15.16
C THR A 124 2.29 -12.25 16.25
N SER A 125 3.59 -11.99 16.10
CA SER A 125 4.34 -11.15 17.02
C SER A 125 5.46 -10.41 16.32
N LEU A 126 5.93 -9.36 16.97
CA LEU A 126 7.09 -8.58 16.57
C LEU A 126 7.96 -8.41 17.82
N THR A 127 9.24 -8.70 17.71
CA THR A 127 10.25 -8.39 18.74
C THR A 127 11.18 -7.33 18.20
N ALA A 128 11.47 -6.33 19.02
CA ALA A 128 12.37 -5.24 18.68
C ALA A 128 13.26 -4.92 19.90
N GLU A 129 14.54 -4.84 19.67
CA GLU A 129 15.53 -4.51 20.70
C GLU A 129 16.32 -3.29 20.27
N ASP A 130 16.74 -2.48 21.23
CA ASP A 130 17.57 -1.32 20.99
C ASP A 130 19.04 -1.70 20.71
N GLY A 131 19.87 -0.72 20.34
CA GLY A 131 21.27 -0.93 20.02
C GLY A 131 22.20 -0.87 21.23
N THR A 132 21.72 -1.12 22.45
CA THR A 132 22.58 -1.06 23.65
C THR A 132 23.66 -2.13 23.61
N VAL A 133 23.33 -3.36 23.22
CA VAL A 133 24.29 -4.46 22.92
C VAL A 133 24.23 -4.79 21.45
N ALA A 134 23.05 -5.16 20.93
CA ALA A 134 22.83 -5.44 19.51
C ALA A 134 21.37 -5.14 19.13
N GLU A 135 21.13 -4.39 18.06
CA GLU A 135 19.78 -4.21 17.54
C GLU A 135 19.20 -5.53 17.02
N SER A 136 17.94 -5.76 17.29
CA SER A 136 17.18 -6.85 16.67
C SER A 136 15.80 -6.40 16.25
N LEU A 137 15.29 -6.97 15.16
CA LEU A 137 13.91 -6.79 14.71
C LEU A 137 13.45 -8.08 14.04
N SER A 138 12.69 -8.88 14.77
CA SER A 138 12.21 -10.18 14.30
C SER A 138 10.70 -10.18 14.17
N LEU A 139 10.21 -10.56 12.99
CA LEU A 139 8.80 -10.68 12.66
C LEU A 139 8.40 -12.16 12.65
N VAL A 140 7.44 -12.52 13.50
CA VAL A 140 6.85 -13.86 13.53
C VAL A 140 5.53 -13.85 12.80
N MET A 141 5.37 -14.75 11.85
CA MET A 141 4.14 -15.01 11.10
C MET A 141 3.50 -16.33 11.58
N ALA A 142 2.21 -16.50 11.37
CA ALA A 142 1.47 -17.73 11.72
C ALA A 142 1.95 -18.97 10.96
N GLY A 143 2.72 -18.78 9.91
CA GLY A 143 3.34 -19.81 9.09
C GLY A 143 4.21 -19.18 8.03
N ASN A 144 4.92 -20.01 7.26
CA ASN A 144 5.72 -19.53 6.12
C ASN A 144 4.82 -18.88 5.07
N VAL A 145 5.40 -18.00 4.26
CA VAL A 145 4.68 -17.36 3.16
C VAL A 145 4.16 -18.44 2.18
N PRO A 146 2.85 -18.48 1.87
CA PRO A 146 2.28 -19.49 0.98
C PRO A 146 2.91 -19.42 -0.43
N ALA A 147 3.00 -20.56 -1.09
CA ALA A 147 3.46 -20.65 -2.47
C ALA A 147 2.64 -19.73 -3.40
N GLY A 148 3.31 -19.05 -4.31
CA GLY A 148 2.69 -18.10 -5.24
C GLY A 148 2.20 -16.80 -4.61
N THR A 149 2.45 -16.60 -3.31
CA THR A 149 2.11 -15.37 -2.59
C THR A 149 3.38 -14.61 -2.25
N TYR A 150 3.34 -13.30 -2.43
CA TYR A 150 4.37 -12.35 -2.00
C TYR A 150 3.81 -11.49 -0.88
N VAL A 151 4.65 -11.03 0.04
CA VAL A 151 4.17 -10.22 1.17
C VAL A 151 4.90 -8.90 1.21
N LYS A 152 4.16 -7.80 1.03
CA LYS A 152 4.69 -6.46 1.32
C LYS A 152 4.73 -6.25 2.82
N VAL A 153 5.91 -5.95 3.32
CA VAL A 153 6.14 -5.57 4.72
C VAL A 153 6.26 -4.05 4.79
N PHE A 154 5.32 -3.44 5.48
CA PHE A 154 5.37 -2.01 5.79
C PHE A 154 5.70 -1.83 7.26
N ALA A 155 6.56 -0.88 7.56
CA ALA A 155 6.86 -0.50 8.94
C ALA A 155 6.79 1.02 9.13
N THR A 156 6.74 1.44 10.38
CA THR A 156 6.84 2.85 10.77
C THR A 156 8.23 3.12 11.36
N ALA A 157 8.69 4.35 11.27
CA ALA A 157 9.79 4.80 12.13
C ALA A 157 9.41 4.60 13.62
N PRO A 158 10.38 4.54 14.54
CA PRO A 158 10.09 4.44 15.96
C PRO A 158 9.19 5.57 16.43
N GLN A 159 8.12 5.23 17.16
CA GLN A 159 7.09 6.14 17.63
C GLN A 159 7.06 6.18 19.16
N SER A 160 6.42 7.18 19.74
CA SER A 160 6.17 7.20 21.19
C SER A 160 5.27 6.03 21.60
N ALA A 161 5.49 5.45 22.79
CA ALA A 161 4.77 4.27 23.28
C ALA A 161 3.24 4.42 23.30
N GLY A 162 2.74 5.63 23.59
CA GLY A 162 1.30 5.92 23.64
C GLY A 162 0.63 6.09 22.28
N LYS A 163 1.39 6.08 21.16
CA LYS A 163 0.80 6.24 19.83
C LYS A 163 0.06 4.98 19.40
N SER A 164 -1.15 5.14 18.88
CA SER A 164 -1.99 4.04 18.38
C SER A 164 -2.38 4.19 16.91
N PHE A 165 -2.44 5.41 16.39
CA PHE A 165 -2.84 5.68 15.01
C PHE A 165 -1.64 6.08 14.15
N VAL A 166 -1.28 5.23 13.19
CA VAL A 166 -0.07 5.38 12.34
C VAL A 166 -0.34 5.20 10.84
N LYS A 167 -1.59 5.32 10.41
CA LYS A 167 -2.00 5.00 9.02
C LYS A 167 -1.16 5.69 7.94
N SER A 168 -0.75 6.94 8.15
CA SER A 168 0.03 7.73 7.17
C SER A 168 1.54 7.51 7.25
N GLU A 169 2.02 6.80 8.27
CA GLU A 169 3.45 6.70 8.58
C GLU A 169 4.10 5.42 8.07
N TYR A 170 3.29 4.47 7.62
CA TYR A 170 3.79 3.23 7.03
C TYR A 170 4.62 3.49 5.77
N ARG A 171 5.80 2.85 5.72
CA ARG A 171 6.68 2.82 4.54
C ARG A 171 6.95 1.37 4.17
N LEU A 172 7.02 1.09 2.88
CA LEU A 172 7.44 -0.23 2.39
C LEU A 172 8.91 -0.44 2.76
N VAL A 173 9.17 -1.51 3.47
CA VAL A 173 10.51 -1.89 3.96
C VAL A 173 11.04 -3.09 3.18
N ALA A 174 10.25 -4.16 3.11
CA ALA A 174 10.65 -5.39 2.44
C ALA A 174 9.49 -5.99 1.63
N VAL A 175 9.83 -6.89 0.73
CA VAL A 175 8.89 -7.79 0.05
C VAL A 175 9.42 -9.20 0.29
N LEU A 176 8.62 -10.03 0.95
CA LEU A 176 8.96 -11.43 1.21
C LEU A 176 8.54 -12.29 0.03
N ASP A 177 9.39 -13.20 -0.33
CA ASP A 177 9.19 -14.16 -1.40
C ASP A 177 8.33 -15.36 -0.94
N PRO A 178 7.75 -16.13 -1.86
CA PRO A 178 7.10 -17.40 -1.52
C PRO A 178 8.03 -18.33 -0.78
N ALA A 179 7.49 -19.07 0.21
CA ALA A 179 8.20 -19.99 1.08
C ALA A 179 9.17 -19.33 2.10
N GLU A 180 9.16 -18.00 2.21
CA GLU A 180 9.94 -17.33 3.24
C GLU A 180 9.57 -17.83 4.63
N ALA A 181 10.59 -18.14 5.42
CA ALA A 181 10.44 -18.78 6.72
C ALA A 181 10.06 -17.79 7.83
N THR A 182 9.46 -18.30 8.88
CA THR A 182 9.21 -17.56 10.12
C THR A 182 10.04 -18.16 11.26
N PRO A 183 10.63 -17.35 12.15
CA PRO A 183 10.66 -15.89 12.21
C PRO A 183 11.52 -15.25 11.10
N TYR A 184 11.10 -14.09 10.60
CA TYR A 184 11.83 -13.32 9.59
C TYR A 184 12.62 -12.20 10.26
N ASN A 185 13.93 -12.11 9.97
CA ASN A 185 14.78 -11.02 10.44
C ASN A 185 14.60 -9.80 9.52
N LEU A 186 13.92 -8.78 10.03
CA LEU A 186 13.61 -7.56 9.29
C LEU A 186 14.64 -6.43 9.51
N LEU A 187 15.66 -6.66 10.33
CA LEU A 187 16.56 -5.61 10.83
C LEU A 187 17.29 -4.87 9.70
N ALA A 188 17.89 -5.61 8.77
CA ALA A 188 18.72 -5.01 7.71
C ALA A 188 17.90 -4.06 6.82
N GLU A 189 16.71 -4.48 6.38
CA GLU A 189 15.81 -3.70 5.54
C GLU A 189 15.21 -2.51 6.32
N TYR A 190 14.94 -2.71 7.61
CA TYR A 190 14.45 -1.67 8.48
C TYR A 190 15.50 -0.58 8.69
N GLN A 191 16.74 -0.94 9.01
CA GLN A 191 17.86 -0.01 9.17
C GLN A 191 18.15 0.76 7.87
N ALA A 192 18.12 0.10 6.72
CA ALA A 192 18.28 0.75 5.42
C ALA A 192 17.22 1.84 5.18
N LYS A 193 16.05 1.74 5.82
CA LYS A 193 14.93 2.68 5.64
C LYS A 193 14.85 3.75 6.72
N PHE A 194 15.12 3.42 7.97
CA PHE A 194 14.88 4.26 9.15
C PHE A 194 16.14 4.55 9.97
N GLY A 195 17.25 3.83 9.72
CA GLY A 195 18.53 3.99 10.38
C GLY A 195 18.72 3.10 11.61
N SER A 196 17.75 3.03 12.51
CA SER A 196 17.82 2.17 13.71
C SER A 196 16.43 1.77 14.20
N THR A 197 16.35 0.76 15.08
CA THR A 197 15.12 0.36 15.78
C THR A 197 14.68 1.38 16.85
N GLY A 198 15.50 2.38 17.11
CA GLY A 198 15.22 3.43 18.09
C GLY A 198 15.69 3.06 19.48
N GLN A 199 15.09 3.68 20.48
CA GLN A 199 15.43 3.49 21.91
C GLN A 199 14.37 2.66 22.61
N ALA A 200 14.77 2.00 23.71
CA ALA A 200 13.86 1.28 24.57
C ALA A 200 12.68 2.17 25.00
N GLY A 201 11.49 1.60 25.01
CA GLY A 201 10.24 2.30 25.27
C GLY A 201 9.57 2.93 24.06
N GLN A 202 10.23 3.02 22.91
CA GLN A 202 9.58 3.42 21.64
C GLN A 202 8.78 2.26 21.05
N LYS A 203 7.86 2.55 20.14
CA LYS A 203 6.96 1.56 19.55
C LYS A 203 7.10 1.52 18.02
N ILE A 204 7.23 0.31 17.49
CA ILE A 204 7.28 0.05 16.04
C ILE A 204 5.98 -0.67 15.64
N PHE A 205 5.41 -0.25 14.51
CA PHE A 205 4.25 -0.91 13.91
C PHE A 205 4.68 -1.53 12.59
N VAL A 206 4.28 -2.78 12.38
CA VAL A 206 4.47 -3.52 11.14
C VAL A 206 3.11 -3.93 10.58
N LYS A 207 2.96 -3.79 9.27
CA LYS A 207 1.76 -4.20 8.52
C LYS A 207 2.17 -5.08 7.36
N LEU A 208 1.53 -6.22 7.23
CA LEU A 208 1.69 -7.18 6.14
C LEU A 208 0.53 -7.08 5.16
N GLU A 209 0.83 -7.10 3.87
CA GLU A 209 -0.16 -7.20 2.80
C GLU A 209 0.27 -8.30 1.82
N ALA A 210 -0.48 -9.40 1.79
CA ALA A 210 -0.25 -10.49 0.85
C ALA A 210 -0.64 -10.08 -0.58
N ILE A 211 0.18 -10.43 -1.56
CA ILE A 211 -0.07 -10.24 -3.00
C ILE A 211 -0.07 -11.63 -3.67
N ASN A 212 -1.06 -11.89 -4.50
CA ASN A 212 -1.01 -13.03 -5.40
C ASN A 212 -0.03 -12.74 -6.55
N GLY A 213 1.00 -13.57 -6.70
CA GLY A 213 2.08 -13.38 -7.66
C GLY A 213 1.68 -13.52 -9.13
N THR A 214 0.50 -14.07 -9.43
CA THR A 214 0.01 -14.21 -10.81
C THR A 214 -1.02 -13.15 -11.19
N THR A 215 -1.81 -12.67 -10.21
CA THR A 215 -2.94 -11.76 -10.48
C THR A 215 -2.71 -10.33 -9.99
N GLY A 216 -1.74 -10.11 -9.10
CA GLY A 216 -1.51 -8.81 -8.45
C GLY A 216 -2.60 -8.38 -7.47
N GLN A 217 -3.54 -9.27 -7.14
CA GLN A 217 -4.57 -9.00 -6.15
C GLN A 217 -3.97 -8.99 -4.74
N VAL A 218 -4.56 -8.19 -3.86
CA VAL A 218 -4.06 -8.01 -2.49
C VAL A 218 -5.08 -8.53 -1.50
N GLY A 219 -4.60 -9.30 -0.54
CA GLY A 219 -5.40 -9.82 0.57
C GLY A 219 -5.66 -8.77 1.67
N THR A 220 -6.36 -9.18 2.70
CA THR A 220 -6.60 -8.36 3.88
C THR A 220 -5.27 -8.12 4.63
N PRO A 221 -4.96 -6.89 5.02
CA PRO A 221 -3.74 -6.60 5.75
C PRO A 221 -3.80 -7.13 7.18
N SER A 222 -2.67 -7.65 7.68
CA SER A 222 -2.44 -7.97 9.08
C SER A 222 -1.49 -6.95 9.69
N GLN A 223 -1.67 -6.63 10.98
CA GLN A 223 -0.87 -5.63 11.68
C GLN A 223 -0.41 -6.15 13.03
N VAL A 224 0.79 -5.78 13.41
CA VAL A 224 1.40 -6.07 14.70
C VAL A 224 2.22 -4.87 15.16
N SER A 225 2.44 -4.74 16.44
CA SER A 225 3.33 -3.72 16.99
C SER A 225 4.12 -4.28 18.16
N ALA A 226 5.32 -3.75 18.35
CA ALA A 226 6.16 -4.05 19.50
C ALA A 226 6.66 -2.75 20.15
N ILE A 227 6.88 -2.82 21.45
CA ILE A 227 7.69 -1.82 22.18
C ILE A 227 9.13 -2.29 22.10
N VAL A 228 10.02 -1.40 21.76
CA VAL A 228 11.47 -1.66 21.74
C VAL A 228 11.94 -1.89 23.17
N THR A 229 12.59 -3.02 23.40
CA THR A 229 13.17 -3.40 24.70
C THR A 229 14.67 -3.17 24.68
N VAL A 230 15.28 -3.14 25.85
CA VAL A 230 16.73 -3.11 25.96
C VAL A 230 17.27 -4.46 25.49
N SER A 231 18.31 -4.43 24.65
CA SER A 231 19.02 -5.66 24.25
C SER A 231 19.76 -6.26 25.44
N ALA A 232 19.61 -7.57 25.64
CA ALA A 232 20.24 -8.31 26.73
C ALA A 232 21.68 -8.72 26.41
#